data_55a2c820347904ee19f7258d9a5ce4ce
#
_entry.id   55a2c820347904ee19f7258d9a5ce4ce
#
_cell.length_a   1.000
_cell.length_b   1.000
_cell.length_c   1.000
_cell.angle_alpha   90.00
_cell.angle_beta   90.00
_cell.angle_gamma   90.00
#
_symmetry.space_group_name_H-M   'P 1'
#
loop_
_entity.id
_entity.type
_entity.pdbx_description
1 polymer ?
#
loop_
_entity_poly.entity_id
_entity_poly.type
_entity_poly.pdbx_seq_one_letter_code
_entity_poly.pdbx_strand_id
1 'polypeptide(L)'
;MATINIKMHEFNAFQQKGYSARKATQFKNNIITSLKQIGIREDDINVPLETVVIKKAPASVSWYQEGRYLYFSYKNSIFIENLHAVSKVIELETQALLNDEKTKEEFISAFTEDLDIEEKRKEARNLLGVDENCVDLGEINKRYKDLAKECHPDKGGDMEKFQVINTAHKMLKRELE
;
A
#
# COMPACT_ATOMS: atom_id res chain seq x y z
N MET A 1 15.56 19.67 15.65
CA MET A 1 15.14 18.41 15.06
C MET A 1 15.22 18.55 13.54
N ALA A 2 15.58 17.49 12.86
CA ALA A 2 15.55 17.52 11.39
C ALA A 2 14.10 17.56 10.91
N THR A 3 13.79 18.45 9.98
CA THR A 3 12.50 18.52 9.30
C THR A 3 12.57 17.85 7.94
N ILE A 4 11.47 17.27 7.49
CA ILE A 4 11.31 16.68 6.18
C ILE A 4 10.20 17.44 5.46
N ASN A 5 10.42 17.75 4.18
CA ASN A 5 9.40 18.32 3.31
C ASN A 5 9.04 17.31 2.22
N ILE A 6 7.78 16.89 2.19
CA ILE A 6 7.24 15.95 1.20
C ILE A 6 5.86 16.45 0.77
N LYS A 7 5.61 16.53 -0.53
CA LYS A 7 4.34 17.03 -1.08
C LYS A 7 3.87 18.35 -0.48
N MET A 8 4.81 19.27 -0.28
CA MET A 8 4.59 20.60 0.33
C MET A 8 4.22 20.58 1.83
N HIS A 9 4.27 19.43 2.47
CA HIS A 9 4.11 19.30 3.92
C HIS A 9 5.45 19.25 4.62
N GLU A 10 5.64 20.11 5.60
CA GLU A 10 6.81 20.11 6.48
C GLU A 10 6.45 19.52 7.84
N PHE A 11 7.22 18.54 8.28
CA PHE A 11 7.04 17.88 9.58
C PHE A 11 8.36 17.37 10.14
N ASN A 12 8.37 17.10 11.44
CA ASN A 12 9.56 16.62 12.13
C ASN A 12 9.90 15.19 11.67
N ALA A 13 11.17 14.97 11.34
CA ALA A 13 11.68 13.64 11.05
C ALA A 13 11.61 12.75 12.30
N PHE A 14 11.11 11.55 12.12
CA PHE A 14 11.22 10.50 13.12
C PHE A 14 12.58 9.81 12.96
N GLN A 15 13.30 9.68 14.05
CA GLN A 15 14.58 8.99 14.08
C GLN A 15 14.54 7.87 15.10
N GLN A 16 14.91 6.67 14.67
CA GLN A 16 14.98 5.51 15.54
C GLN A 16 16.16 4.61 15.17
N LYS A 17 16.93 4.20 16.17
CA LYS A 17 17.95 3.18 15.98
C LYS A 17 17.30 1.79 15.98
N GLY A 18 17.23 1.18 14.81
CA GLY A 18 16.73 -0.18 14.62
C GLY A 18 15.22 -0.27 14.38
N TYR A 19 14.73 -1.49 14.24
CA TYR A 19 13.35 -1.80 13.94
C TYR A 19 12.49 -1.93 15.22
N SER A 20 11.26 -1.52 15.13
CA SER A 20 10.25 -1.71 16.16
C SER A 20 8.94 -2.16 15.53
N ALA A 21 8.56 -3.40 15.71
CA ALA A 21 7.27 -3.95 15.25
C ALA A 21 6.09 -3.14 15.81
N ARG A 22 6.17 -2.73 17.07
CA ARG A 22 5.14 -1.91 17.70
C ARG A 22 4.97 -0.56 16.99
N LYS A 23 6.06 0.12 16.66
CA LYS A 23 6.03 1.40 15.94
C LYS A 23 5.55 1.22 14.50
N ALA A 24 6.00 0.17 13.81
CA ALA A 24 5.53 -0.14 12.46
C ALA A 24 4.01 -0.37 12.44
N THR A 25 3.49 -1.15 13.38
CA THR A 25 2.05 -1.37 13.53
C THR A 25 1.32 -0.07 13.86
N GLN A 26 1.87 0.77 14.73
CA GLN A 26 1.29 2.07 15.06
C GLN A 26 1.18 2.97 13.82
N PHE A 27 2.24 3.11 13.03
CA PHE A 27 2.22 3.94 11.82
C PHE A 27 1.28 3.39 10.75
N LYS A 28 1.25 2.06 10.57
CA LYS A 28 0.27 1.41 9.70
C LYS A 28 -1.17 1.74 10.13
N ASN A 29 -1.47 1.61 11.42
CA ASN A 29 -2.80 1.90 11.94
C ASN A 29 -3.17 3.39 11.79
N ASN A 30 -2.21 4.29 11.94
CA ASN A 30 -2.44 5.72 11.69
C ASN A 30 -2.81 5.99 10.23
N ILE A 31 -2.12 5.35 9.27
CA ILE A 31 -2.45 5.44 7.85
C ILE A 31 -3.88 4.95 7.59
N ILE A 32 -4.21 3.76 8.09
CA ILE A 32 -5.54 3.17 7.93
C ILE A 32 -6.61 4.08 8.54
N THR A 33 -6.39 4.58 9.75
CA THR A 33 -7.34 5.48 10.43
C THR A 33 -7.56 6.77 9.63
N SER A 34 -6.50 7.39 9.13
CA SER A 34 -6.59 8.62 8.32
C SER A 34 -7.41 8.40 7.05
N LEU A 35 -7.15 7.33 6.30
CA LEU A 35 -7.90 7.00 5.08
C LEU A 35 -9.36 6.61 5.38
N LYS A 36 -9.63 5.97 6.50
CA LYS A 36 -11.01 5.66 6.93
C LYS A 36 -11.83 6.93 7.23
N GLN A 37 -11.20 7.98 7.74
CA GLN A 37 -11.86 9.26 7.99
C GLN A 37 -12.42 9.91 6.71
N ILE A 38 -11.82 9.65 5.56
CA ILE A 38 -12.29 10.12 4.25
C ILE A 38 -13.15 9.09 3.51
N GLY A 39 -13.59 8.03 4.19
CA GLY A 39 -14.53 7.04 3.68
C GLY A 39 -13.93 5.84 2.96
N ILE A 40 -12.61 5.63 3.04
CA ILE A 40 -11.96 4.45 2.47
C ILE A 40 -12.16 3.26 3.40
N ARG A 41 -12.58 2.11 2.86
CA ARG A 41 -12.73 0.88 3.65
C ARG A 41 -11.36 0.28 3.95
N GLU A 42 -11.21 -0.32 5.10
CA GLU A 42 -9.96 -0.94 5.53
C GLU A 42 -9.48 -2.04 4.57
N ASP A 43 -10.42 -2.82 4.01
CA ASP A 43 -10.11 -3.87 3.02
C ASP A 43 -9.54 -3.33 1.71
N ASP A 44 -9.76 -2.04 1.43
CA ASP A 44 -9.26 -1.35 0.24
C ASP A 44 -7.88 -0.74 0.42
N ILE A 45 -7.33 -0.80 1.65
CA ILE A 45 -6.05 -0.20 2.02
C ILE A 45 -5.01 -1.29 2.17
N ASN A 46 -3.88 -1.12 1.52
CA ASN A 46 -2.72 -2.00 1.67
C ASN A 46 -1.50 -1.20 2.15
N VAL A 47 -0.96 -1.60 3.29
CA VAL A 47 0.28 -1.05 3.87
C VAL A 47 1.23 -2.21 4.15
N PRO A 48 2.13 -2.55 3.21
CA PRO A 48 3.11 -3.61 3.43
C PRO A 48 4.05 -3.27 4.57
N LEU A 49 4.30 -4.22 5.47
CA LEU A 49 5.28 -4.09 6.54
C LEU A 49 6.49 -4.98 6.25
N GLU A 50 7.68 -4.40 6.38
CA GLU A 50 8.92 -5.15 6.38
C GLU A 50 9.20 -5.70 7.77
N THR A 51 9.64 -6.95 7.83
CA THR A 51 9.93 -7.64 9.09
C THR A 51 11.42 -7.65 9.44
N VAL A 52 12.28 -7.24 8.53
CA VAL A 52 13.75 -7.28 8.68
C VAL A 52 14.38 -5.92 8.51
N VAL A 53 15.25 -5.58 9.45
CA VAL A 53 15.77 -4.24 9.76
C VAL A 53 16.86 -3.71 8.83
N ILE A 54 17.28 -4.39 7.81
CA ILE A 54 18.68 -4.26 7.39
C ILE A 54 18.95 -3.26 6.28
N LYS A 55 17.98 -2.67 5.59
CA LYS A 55 18.29 -1.76 4.46
C LYS A 55 17.27 -0.65 4.27
N LYS A 56 17.66 0.37 3.53
CA LYS A 56 16.81 1.43 3.01
C LYS A 56 15.69 0.86 2.14
N ALA A 57 14.70 0.23 2.77
CA ALA A 57 13.53 -0.29 2.11
C ALA A 57 12.47 0.82 1.98
N PRO A 58 11.82 0.96 0.82
CA PRO A 58 10.73 1.91 0.67
C PRO A 58 9.56 1.50 1.56
N ALA A 59 8.89 2.47 2.16
CA ALA A 59 7.58 2.28 2.74
C ALA A 59 6.52 2.79 1.76
N SER A 60 5.41 2.10 1.67
CA SER A 60 4.34 2.45 0.73
C SER A 60 2.96 2.20 1.30
N VAL A 61 1.99 2.88 0.72
CA VAL A 61 0.56 2.65 0.92
C VAL A 61 -0.14 2.69 -0.41
N SER A 62 -1.12 1.83 -0.58
CA SER A 62 -2.02 1.86 -1.74
C SER A 62 -3.45 1.64 -1.29
N TRP A 63 -4.40 2.22 -2.04
CA TRP A 63 -5.82 2.06 -1.78
C TRP A 63 -6.65 2.28 -3.04
N TYR A 64 -7.91 1.88 -2.96
CA TYR A 64 -8.88 2.17 -4.02
C TYR A 64 -9.86 3.26 -3.57
N GLN A 65 -10.07 4.23 -4.45
CA GLN A 65 -11.02 5.31 -4.25
C GLN A 65 -11.69 5.67 -5.59
N GLU A 66 -13.02 5.57 -5.64
CA GLU A 66 -13.80 5.87 -6.84
C GLU A 66 -13.34 5.12 -8.10
N GLY A 67 -13.03 3.82 -7.94
CA GLY A 67 -12.57 2.98 -9.03
C GLY A 67 -11.13 3.25 -9.49
N ARG A 68 -10.40 4.12 -8.80
CA ARG A 68 -9.00 4.45 -9.09
C ARG A 68 -8.08 3.80 -8.07
N TYR A 69 -6.97 3.30 -8.54
CA TYR A 69 -5.88 2.82 -7.68
C TYR A 69 -4.97 4.01 -7.33
N LEU A 70 -4.81 4.26 -6.07
CA LEU A 70 -3.97 5.33 -5.54
C LEU A 70 -2.79 4.73 -4.78
N TYR A 71 -1.64 5.37 -4.91
CA TYR A 71 -0.39 4.87 -4.37
C TYR A 71 0.51 5.99 -3.88
N PHE A 72 1.21 5.74 -2.79
CA PHE A 72 2.28 6.61 -2.33
C PHE A 72 3.43 5.80 -1.73
N SER A 73 4.65 6.16 -2.08
CA SER A 73 5.86 5.53 -1.58
C SER A 73 6.91 6.56 -1.22
N TYR A 74 7.69 6.26 -0.19
CA TYR A 74 8.82 7.08 0.23
C TYR A 74 10.03 6.22 0.58
N LYS A 75 11.20 6.63 0.10
CA LYS A 75 12.48 5.94 0.31
C LYS A 75 13.61 6.94 0.49
N ASN A 76 13.96 7.24 1.74
CA ASN A 76 15.08 8.13 2.04
C ASN A 76 15.98 7.57 3.17
N SER A 77 15.41 6.77 4.06
CA SER A 77 16.08 6.26 5.25
C SER A 77 15.72 4.79 5.49
N ILE A 78 15.87 4.31 6.72
CA ILE A 78 15.41 2.97 7.10
C ILE A 78 13.89 2.84 7.02
N PHE A 79 13.39 1.64 6.86
CA PHE A 79 11.97 1.36 6.63
C PHE A 79 11.04 2.06 7.63
N ILE A 80 11.33 1.98 8.93
CA ILE A 80 10.48 2.55 9.97
C ILE A 80 10.37 4.08 9.89
N GLU A 81 11.45 4.75 9.52
CA GLU A 81 11.46 6.21 9.31
C GLU A 81 10.72 6.59 8.03
N ASN A 82 10.88 5.79 6.97
CA ASN A 82 10.11 5.95 5.74
C ASN A 82 8.61 5.73 5.98
N LEU A 83 8.24 4.73 6.77
CA LEU A 83 6.84 4.45 7.12
C LEU A 83 6.23 5.58 7.96
N HIS A 84 6.99 6.17 8.87
CA HIS A 84 6.56 7.37 9.60
C HIS A 84 6.28 8.52 8.63
N ALA A 85 7.18 8.77 7.67
CA ALA A 85 7.00 9.82 6.66
C ALA A 85 5.74 9.59 5.82
N VAL A 86 5.50 8.35 5.36
CA VAL A 86 4.27 7.98 4.65
C VAL A 86 3.04 8.24 5.53
N SER A 87 3.08 7.82 6.79
CA SER A 87 1.98 8.04 7.75
C SER A 87 1.66 9.52 7.93
N LYS A 88 2.68 10.37 8.05
CA LYS A 88 2.50 11.82 8.21
C LYS A 88 1.95 12.49 6.95
N VAL A 89 2.43 12.12 5.79
CA VAL A 89 1.90 12.66 4.51
C VAL A 89 0.43 12.30 4.35
N ILE A 90 0.06 11.04 4.57
CA ILE A 90 -1.35 10.61 4.47
C ILE A 90 -2.22 11.33 5.50
N GLU A 91 -1.76 11.47 6.75
CA GLU A 91 -2.47 12.21 7.79
C GLU A 91 -2.73 13.68 7.37
N LEU A 92 -1.70 14.39 6.92
CA LEU A 92 -1.82 15.79 6.52
C LEU A 92 -2.68 15.99 5.26
N GLU A 93 -2.54 15.11 4.28
CA GLU A 93 -3.35 15.16 3.06
C GLU A 93 -4.83 14.86 3.32
N THR A 94 -5.13 13.88 4.18
CA THR A 94 -6.51 13.58 4.57
C THR A 94 -7.12 14.70 5.41
N GLN A 95 -6.34 15.33 6.29
CA GLN A 95 -6.80 16.49 7.06
C GLN A 95 -7.08 17.69 6.16
N ALA A 96 -6.21 17.97 5.18
CA ALA A 96 -6.44 19.05 4.20
C ALA A 96 -7.75 18.84 3.42
N LEU A 97 -8.06 17.58 3.07
CA LEU A 97 -9.34 17.24 2.43
C LEU A 97 -10.53 17.45 3.39
N LEU A 98 -10.41 17.02 4.65
CA LEU A 98 -11.49 17.18 5.65
C LEU A 98 -11.74 18.63 6.06
N ASN A 99 -10.72 19.47 5.96
CA ASN A 99 -10.80 20.90 6.26
C ASN A 99 -11.20 21.76 5.06
N ASP A 100 -11.56 21.15 3.93
CA ASP A 100 -11.86 21.84 2.66
C ASP A 100 -10.70 22.71 2.13
N GLU A 101 -9.47 22.42 2.55
CA GLU A 101 -8.26 23.08 2.04
C GLU A 101 -7.81 22.50 0.69
N LYS A 102 -8.30 21.31 0.36
CA LYS A 102 -8.03 20.56 -0.86
C LYS A 102 -9.31 19.90 -1.36
N THR A 103 -9.52 19.92 -2.67
CA THR A 103 -10.64 19.22 -3.28
C THR A 103 -10.36 17.72 -3.37
N LYS A 104 -11.42 16.94 -3.54
CA LYS A 104 -11.31 15.49 -3.71
C LYS A 104 -10.52 15.10 -4.97
N GLU A 105 -10.72 15.84 -6.05
CA GLU A 105 -10.01 15.66 -7.31
C GLU A 105 -8.51 15.96 -7.15
N GLU A 106 -8.15 17.01 -6.43
CA GLU A 106 -6.75 17.34 -6.12
C GLU A 106 -6.09 16.25 -5.25
N PHE A 107 -6.82 15.74 -4.25
CA PHE A 107 -6.35 14.63 -3.43
C PHE A 107 -6.11 13.36 -4.26
N ILE A 108 -7.09 12.96 -5.07
CA ILE A 108 -6.96 11.79 -5.95
C ILE A 108 -5.81 11.98 -6.93
N SER A 109 -5.71 13.14 -7.58
CA SER A 109 -4.63 13.44 -8.53
C SER A 109 -3.24 13.40 -7.88
N ALA A 110 -3.12 13.81 -6.61
CA ALA A 110 -1.84 13.79 -5.88
C ALA A 110 -1.28 12.38 -5.66
N PHE A 111 -2.14 11.36 -5.68
CA PHE A 111 -1.79 9.96 -5.42
C PHE A 111 -2.05 9.01 -6.60
N THR A 112 -2.57 9.52 -7.71
CA THR A 112 -2.75 8.74 -8.93
C THR A 112 -1.41 8.59 -9.65
N GLU A 113 -0.95 7.38 -9.84
CA GLU A 113 0.18 7.06 -10.71
C GLU A 113 -0.36 6.63 -12.09
N ASP A 114 -0.28 7.52 -13.06
CA ASP A 114 -0.93 7.36 -14.36
C ASP A 114 -0.29 6.32 -15.30
N LEU A 115 0.91 5.85 -15.01
CA LEU A 115 1.68 5.07 -15.99
C LEU A 115 1.94 3.61 -15.60
N ASP A 116 1.61 3.20 -14.39
CA ASP A 116 2.11 1.93 -13.84
C ASP A 116 1.01 0.91 -13.48
N ILE A 117 -0.27 1.30 -13.60
CA ILE A 117 -1.38 0.41 -13.19
C ILE A 117 -1.52 -0.78 -14.14
N GLU A 118 -1.44 -0.55 -15.44
CA GLU A 118 -1.56 -1.63 -16.43
C GLU A 118 -0.38 -2.60 -16.33
N GLU A 119 0.81 -2.08 -16.09
CA GLU A 119 2.01 -2.90 -15.88
C GLU A 119 1.90 -3.72 -14.59
N LYS A 120 1.48 -3.12 -13.50
CA LYS A 120 1.19 -3.82 -12.23
C LYS A 120 0.09 -4.87 -12.34
N ARG A 121 -0.95 -4.61 -13.15
CA ARG A 121 -2.01 -5.58 -13.44
C ARG A 121 -1.48 -6.76 -14.24
N LYS A 122 -0.61 -6.52 -15.22
CA LYS A 122 0.07 -7.59 -15.96
C LYS A 122 0.99 -8.41 -15.05
N GLU A 123 1.79 -7.75 -14.22
CA GLU A 123 2.62 -8.43 -13.22
C GLU A 123 1.76 -9.29 -12.26
N ALA A 124 0.63 -8.75 -11.79
CA ALA A 124 -0.28 -9.49 -10.92
C ALA A 124 -0.86 -10.73 -11.63
N ARG A 125 -1.21 -10.65 -12.92
CA ARG A 125 -1.65 -11.81 -13.71
C ARG A 125 -0.52 -12.83 -13.87
N ASN A 126 0.68 -12.39 -14.16
CA ASN A 126 1.86 -13.25 -14.26
C ASN A 126 2.16 -13.96 -12.92
N LEU A 127 2.06 -13.26 -11.80
CA LEU A 127 2.25 -13.84 -10.46
C LEU A 127 1.23 -14.94 -10.14
N LEU A 128 -0.02 -14.79 -10.60
CA LEU A 128 -1.06 -15.80 -10.43
C LEU A 128 -0.99 -16.91 -11.50
N GLY A 129 -0.13 -16.77 -12.51
CA GLY A 129 0.02 -17.74 -13.57
C GLY A 129 -1.17 -17.81 -14.53
N VAL A 130 -1.85 -16.69 -14.74
CA VAL A 130 -2.91 -16.50 -15.74
C VAL A 130 -2.40 -15.68 -16.92
N ASP A 131 -3.14 -15.70 -18.03
CA ASP A 131 -2.81 -14.91 -19.22
C ASP A 131 -2.80 -13.40 -18.89
N GLU A 132 -1.89 -12.64 -19.54
CA GLU A 132 -1.74 -11.18 -19.31
C GLU A 132 -3.03 -10.40 -19.59
N ASN A 133 -3.90 -10.91 -20.44
CA ASN A 133 -5.18 -10.30 -20.81
C ASN A 133 -6.38 -11.02 -20.16
N CYS A 134 -6.14 -11.90 -19.21
CA CYS A 134 -7.20 -12.64 -18.54
C CYS A 134 -8.16 -11.69 -17.82
N VAL A 135 -9.44 -11.75 -18.18
CA VAL A 135 -10.54 -11.00 -17.56
C VAL A 135 -11.53 -11.92 -16.83
N ASP A 136 -11.24 -13.21 -16.78
CA ASP A 136 -12.07 -14.19 -16.09
C ASP A 136 -11.73 -14.23 -14.60
N LEU A 137 -12.59 -13.60 -13.80
CA LEU A 137 -12.45 -13.58 -12.35
C LEU A 137 -12.52 -15.00 -11.74
N GLY A 138 -13.25 -15.91 -12.36
CA GLY A 138 -13.35 -17.31 -11.92
C GLY A 138 -11.99 -18.02 -12.03
N GLU A 139 -11.29 -17.85 -13.15
CA GLU A 139 -9.94 -18.39 -13.36
C GLU A 139 -8.93 -17.77 -12.40
N ILE A 140 -8.95 -16.45 -12.24
CA ILE A 140 -8.09 -15.72 -11.29
C ILE A 140 -8.31 -16.22 -9.87
N ASN A 141 -9.55 -16.37 -9.42
CA ASN A 141 -9.87 -16.88 -8.09
C ASN A 141 -9.41 -18.33 -7.89
N LYS A 142 -9.54 -19.17 -8.91
CA LYS A 142 -9.07 -20.56 -8.86
C LYS A 142 -7.55 -20.63 -8.69
N ARG A 143 -6.81 -19.90 -9.52
CA ARG A 143 -5.35 -19.83 -9.44
C ARG A 143 -4.86 -19.28 -8.10
N TYR A 144 -5.49 -18.22 -7.62
CA TYR A 144 -5.18 -17.67 -6.31
C TYR A 144 -5.36 -18.72 -5.20
N LYS A 145 -6.48 -19.47 -5.20
CA LYS A 145 -6.74 -20.50 -4.18
C LYS A 145 -5.70 -21.61 -4.19
N ASP A 146 -5.26 -22.03 -5.37
CA ASP A 146 -4.25 -23.06 -5.52
C ASP A 146 -2.89 -22.58 -4.98
N LEU A 147 -2.45 -21.41 -5.42
CA LEU A 147 -1.20 -20.81 -4.94
C LEU A 147 -1.23 -20.46 -3.44
N ALA A 148 -2.36 -19.98 -2.95
CA ALA A 148 -2.52 -19.68 -1.52
C ALA A 148 -2.41 -20.93 -0.64
N LYS A 149 -2.87 -22.09 -1.12
CA LYS A 149 -2.68 -23.37 -0.42
C LYS A 149 -1.23 -23.82 -0.39
N GLU A 150 -0.48 -23.58 -1.47
CA GLU A 150 0.94 -23.94 -1.58
C GLU A 150 1.82 -23.05 -0.70
N CYS A 151 1.51 -21.73 -0.67
CA CYS A 151 2.32 -20.74 0.04
C CYS A 151 1.83 -20.46 1.45
N HIS A 152 0.82 -21.19 1.95
CA HIS A 152 0.24 -20.92 3.26
C HIS A 152 1.24 -21.15 4.39
N PRO A 153 1.42 -20.19 5.33
CA PRO A 153 2.39 -20.32 6.41
C PRO A 153 2.14 -21.53 7.32
N ASP A 154 0.89 -21.94 7.53
CA ASP A 154 0.53 -23.12 8.33
C ASP A 154 1.02 -24.45 7.70
N LYS A 155 1.33 -24.44 6.41
CA LYS A 155 1.87 -25.60 5.67
C LYS A 155 3.38 -25.49 5.43
N GLY A 156 4.06 -24.56 6.10
CA GLY A 156 5.48 -24.30 5.91
C GLY A 156 5.80 -23.50 4.64
N GLY A 157 4.79 -22.82 4.07
CA GLY A 157 4.96 -21.94 2.93
C GLY A 157 5.62 -20.61 3.28
N ASP A 158 6.02 -19.88 2.24
CA ASP A 158 6.67 -18.58 2.36
C ASP A 158 5.64 -17.46 2.57
N MET A 159 5.73 -16.81 3.73
CA MET A 159 4.85 -15.70 4.11
C MET A 159 4.94 -14.53 3.13
N GLU A 160 6.11 -14.21 2.61
CA GLU A 160 6.29 -13.10 1.66
C GLU A 160 5.59 -13.39 0.34
N LYS A 161 5.74 -14.62 -0.18
CA LYS A 161 5.02 -15.07 -1.37
C LYS A 161 3.51 -15.05 -1.17
N PHE A 162 3.04 -15.50 -0.01
CA PHE A 162 1.63 -15.45 0.33
C PHE A 162 1.06 -14.04 0.33
N GLN A 163 1.77 -13.07 0.90
CA GLN A 163 1.37 -11.66 0.89
C GLN A 163 1.35 -11.07 -0.52
N VAL A 164 2.34 -11.38 -1.34
CA VAL A 164 2.42 -10.92 -2.73
C VAL A 164 1.25 -11.45 -3.56
N ILE A 165 0.92 -12.73 -3.42
CA ILE A 165 -0.22 -13.38 -4.09
C ILE A 165 -1.54 -12.77 -3.64
N ASN A 166 -1.71 -12.51 -2.35
CA ASN A 166 -2.90 -11.85 -1.82
C ASN A 166 -3.09 -10.44 -2.41
N THR A 167 -2.02 -9.67 -2.48
CA THR A 167 -2.04 -8.31 -3.05
C THR A 167 -2.40 -8.33 -4.53
N ALA A 168 -1.78 -9.24 -5.30
CA ALA A 168 -2.07 -9.44 -6.71
C ALA A 168 -3.54 -9.83 -6.95
N HIS A 169 -4.06 -10.76 -6.17
CA HIS A 169 -5.46 -11.17 -6.27
C HIS A 169 -6.44 -10.04 -5.96
N LYS A 170 -6.20 -9.30 -4.88
CA LYS A 170 -7.03 -8.14 -4.51
C LYS A 170 -7.05 -7.08 -5.62
N MET A 171 -5.90 -6.79 -6.21
CA MET A 171 -5.80 -5.83 -7.32
C MET A 171 -6.64 -6.24 -8.51
N LEU A 172 -6.52 -7.50 -8.97
CA LEU A 172 -7.27 -8.00 -10.12
C LEU A 172 -8.76 -8.16 -9.84
N LYS A 173 -9.12 -8.57 -8.63
CA LYS A 173 -10.51 -8.65 -8.22
C LYS A 173 -11.20 -7.29 -8.32
N ARG A 174 -10.52 -6.23 -7.89
CA ARG A 174 -11.04 -4.86 -7.95
C ARG A 174 -11.13 -4.29 -9.37
N GLU A 175 -10.21 -4.70 -10.23
CA GLU A 175 -10.26 -4.33 -11.64
C GLU A 175 -11.51 -4.90 -12.34
N LEU A 176 -11.93 -6.11 -11.96
CA LEU A 176 -12.95 -6.88 -12.67
C LEU A 176 -14.33 -6.88 -11.98
N GLU A 177 -14.45 -6.33 -10.78
CA GLU A 177 -15.73 -6.09 -10.10
C GLU A 177 -16.30 -4.71 -10.48
#